data_7da23c900c72f5d08521af149b74ee9a
#
_entry.id   7da23c900c72f5d08521af149b74ee9a
#
_cell.length_a   1.000
_cell.length_b   1.000
_cell.length_c   1.000
_cell.angle_alpha   90.00
_cell.angle_beta   90.00
_cell.angle_gamma   90.00
#
_symmetry.space_group_name_H-M   'P 1'
#
loop_
_entity.id
_entity.type
_entity.pdbx_description
1 polymer ?
#
loop_
_entity_poly.entity_id
_entity_poly.type
_entity_poly.pdbx_seq_one_letter_code
_entity_poly.pdbx_strand_id
1 'polypeptide(L)'
;MPLESPAEKIPRAPRRAWRPLVVLVDWLKTVSFALVLFVLVRSLLVEAFKIPSGSMEGTLLVGDFLLVNKLVYGAEIPLTHKRLPALRAPERGDVIVFSWPSDPTKNFVKRVVGVPGDTLEMREGALVRNGVMVEEAYVSHTEPGSDPAAEEFRWQSDFLVKQAGAVTSGY
;
A
#
# COMPACT_ATOMS: atom_id res chain seq x y z
N MET A 1 11.90 72.34 50.45
CA MET A 1 10.69 72.13 49.63
C MET A 1 10.99 70.94 48.65
N PRO A 2 10.58 69.68 48.97
CA PRO A 2 10.86 68.53 48.13
C PRO A 2 9.80 68.43 47.04
N LEU A 3 10.17 68.38 45.81
CA LEU A 3 9.32 68.15 44.67
C LEU A 3 8.93 66.62 44.61
N GLU A 4 7.65 66.37 45.01
CA GLU A 4 7.07 65.05 44.79
C GLU A 4 6.85 64.81 43.25
N SER A 5 7.54 63.84 42.73
CA SER A 5 7.31 63.37 41.38
C SER A 5 5.99 62.61 41.34
N PRO A 6 5.07 62.87 40.39
CA PRO A 6 3.83 62.11 40.28
C PRO A 6 4.15 60.71 39.78
N ALA A 7 3.89 59.72 40.61
CA ALA A 7 3.99 58.31 40.23
C ALA A 7 3.09 57.99 39.02
N GLU A 8 3.70 57.78 37.89
CA GLU A 8 3.02 57.38 36.65
C GLU A 8 2.35 56.02 36.87
N LYS A 9 1.01 56.03 36.88
CA LYS A 9 0.20 54.81 36.97
C LYS A 9 0.32 54.03 35.66
N ILE A 10 1.22 53.08 35.61
CA ILE A 10 1.32 52.10 34.50
C ILE A 10 -0.03 51.38 34.40
N PRO A 11 -0.74 51.46 33.26
CA PRO A 11 -1.99 50.75 33.07
C PRO A 11 -1.72 49.23 33.07
N ARG A 12 -2.25 48.56 34.09
CA ARG A 12 -2.19 47.10 34.14
C ARG A 12 -3.00 46.54 32.96
N ALA A 13 -2.34 45.90 32.02
CA ALA A 13 -2.98 45.19 30.92
C ALA A 13 -4.12 44.30 31.46
N PRO A 14 -5.30 44.29 30.84
CA PRO A 14 -6.42 43.49 31.32
C PRO A 14 -5.98 42.03 31.30
N ARG A 15 -5.97 41.39 32.46
CA ARG A 15 -5.78 39.93 32.56
C ARG A 15 -6.95 39.30 31.83
N ARG A 16 -6.70 38.87 30.59
CA ARG A 16 -7.65 38.12 29.76
C ARG A 16 -7.99 36.84 30.53
N ALA A 17 -9.13 36.88 31.22
CA ALA A 17 -9.65 35.71 31.92
C ALA A 17 -9.89 34.65 30.83
N TRP A 18 -8.99 33.68 30.75
CA TRP A 18 -9.11 32.54 29.86
C TRP A 18 -10.37 31.81 30.28
N ARG A 19 -11.43 31.97 29.50
CA ARG A 19 -12.66 31.23 29.75
C ARG A 19 -12.36 29.78 29.54
N PRO A 20 -12.34 28.92 30.55
CA PRO A 20 -11.90 27.50 30.41
C PRO A 20 -12.73 26.77 29.35
N LEU A 21 -13.98 27.17 29.18
CA LEU A 21 -14.85 26.61 28.14
C LEU A 21 -14.36 26.92 26.71
N VAL A 22 -13.88 28.14 26.46
CA VAL A 22 -13.36 28.51 25.13
C VAL A 22 -12.09 27.73 24.83
N VAL A 23 -11.20 27.61 25.79
CA VAL A 23 -9.98 26.81 25.66
C VAL A 23 -10.31 25.34 25.39
N LEU A 24 -11.28 24.80 26.12
CA LEU A 24 -11.71 23.40 25.91
C LEU A 24 -12.28 23.18 24.49
N VAL A 25 -13.12 24.11 24.02
CA VAL A 25 -13.69 24.04 22.66
C VAL A 25 -12.61 24.13 21.60
N ASP A 26 -11.62 25.00 21.76
CA ASP A 26 -10.51 25.13 20.80
C ASP A 26 -9.62 23.88 20.80
N TRP A 27 -9.36 23.29 21.95
CA TRP A 27 -8.69 22.01 22.07
C TRP A 27 -9.46 20.88 21.37
N LEU A 28 -10.78 20.80 21.60
CA LEU A 28 -11.63 19.79 20.96
C LEU A 28 -11.62 19.94 19.43
N LYS A 29 -11.69 21.16 18.90
CA LYS A 29 -11.58 21.40 17.44
C LYS A 29 -10.23 20.94 16.91
N THR A 30 -9.15 21.31 17.58
CA THR A 30 -7.79 20.93 17.16
C THR A 30 -7.60 19.41 17.15
N VAL A 31 -8.02 18.73 18.22
CA VAL A 31 -7.94 17.27 18.33
C VAL A 31 -8.82 16.59 17.28
N SER A 32 -10.05 17.09 17.07
CA SER A 32 -10.95 16.54 16.05
C SER A 32 -10.38 16.72 14.66
N PHE A 33 -9.82 17.88 14.34
CA PHE A 33 -9.16 18.12 13.05
C PHE A 33 -7.97 17.20 12.85
N ALA A 34 -7.11 17.07 13.86
CA ALA A 34 -5.95 16.17 13.80
C ALA A 34 -6.38 14.70 13.62
N LEU A 35 -7.45 14.27 14.32
CA LEU A 35 -7.98 12.92 14.17
C LEU A 35 -8.54 12.67 12.77
N VAL A 36 -9.32 13.60 12.24
CA VAL A 36 -9.85 13.50 10.86
C VAL A 36 -8.72 13.44 9.86
N LEU A 37 -7.73 14.33 9.99
CA LEU A 37 -6.55 14.33 9.11
C LEU A 37 -5.77 13.01 9.22
N PHE A 38 -5.55 12.51 10.42
CA PHE A 38 -4.89 11.22 10.65
C PHE A 38 -5.64 10.07 9.97
N VAL A 39 -6.97 10.00 10.14
CA VAL A 39 -7.81 8.98 9.52
C VAL A 39 -7.75 9.08 7.99
N LEU A 40 -7.79 10.28 7.42
CA LEU A 40 -7.67 10.48 5.97
C LEU A 40 -6.32 10.01 5.45
N VAL A 41 -5.22 10.42 6.08
CA VAL A 41 -3.87 10.01 5.68
C VAL A 41 -3.72 8.50 5.78
N ARG A 42 -4.09 7.90 6.91
CA ARG A 42 -4.02 6.46 7.14
C ARG A 42 -4.87 5.65 6.16
N SER A 43 -6.03 6.17 5.80
CA SER A 43 -6.99 5.48 4.94
C SER A 43 -6.63 5.58 3.46
N LEU A 44 -6.15 6.74 3.02
CA LEU A 44 -5.96 7.03 1.59
C LEU A 44 -4.51 6.90 1.13
N LEU A 45 -3.53 7.22 2.00
CA LEU A 45 -2.15 7.35 1.56
C LEU A 45 -1.31 6.12 1.85
N VAL A 46 -1.34 5.62 3.09
CA VAL A 46 -0.36 4.63 3.55
C VAL A 46 -1.05 3.49 4.30
N GLU A 47 -0.67 2.28 3.96
CA GLU A 47 -1.06 1.09 4.69
C GLU A 47 0.17 0.25 5.05
N ALA A 48 0.21 -0.22 6.30
CA ALA A 48 1.26 -1.11 6.77
C ALA A 48 0.79 -2.56 6.65
N PHE A 49 1.56 -3.39 5.95
CA PHE A 49 1.34 -4.83 5.84
C PHE A 49 2.51 -5.58 6.44
N LYS A 50 2.23 -6.68 7.12
CA LYS A 50 3.24 -7.63 7.57
C LYS A 50 3.35 -8.74 6.53
N ILE A 51 4.59 -9.10 6.17
CA ILE A 51 4.87 -10.15 5.17
C ILE A 51 4.61 -11.52 5.81
N PRO A 52 3.63 -12.31 5.30
CA PRO A 52 3.28 -13.59 5.89
C PRO A 52 4.06 -14.78 5.31
N SER A 53 4.67 -14.65 4.12
CA SER A 53 5.26 -15.77 3.39
C SER A 53 6.59 -15.41 2.75
N GLY A 54 7.45 -16.43 2.55
CA GLY A 54 8.79 -16.29 1.98
C GLY A 54 8.85 -16.19 0.45
N SER A 55 7.72 -16.10 -0.27
CA SER A 55 7.71 -16.07 -1.72
C SER A 55 8.43 -14.87 -2.36
N MET A 56 8.84 -13.90 -1.56
CA MET A 56 9.62 -12.72 -1.95
C MET A 56 10.98 -12.68 -1.22
N GLU A 57 11.43 -13.81 -0.67
CA GLU A 57 12.76 -13.93 -0.08
C GLU A 57 13.84 -13.50 -1.07
N GLY A 58 14.86 -12.81 -0.56
CA GLY A 58 15.83 -12.12 -1.42
C GLY A 58 15.50 -10.65 -1.67
N THR A 59 14.22 -10.23 -1.59
CA THR A 59 13.79 -8.83 -1.62
C THR A 59 13.15 -8.40 -0.30
N LEU A 60 12.35 -9.28 0.31
CA LEU A 60 11.54 -9.01 1.51
C LEU A 60 11.57 -10.24 2.41
N LEU A 61 11.81 -10.06 3.70
CA LEU A 61 11.84 -11.15 4.67
C LEU A 61 10.50 -11.40 5.32
N VAL A 62 10.22 -12.65 5.66
CA VAL A 62 9.02 -13.01 6.46
C VAL A 62 9.07 -12.29 7.79
N GLY A 63 7.98 -11.59 8.12
CA GLY A 63 7.87 -10.80 9.34
C GLY A 63 8.15 -9.32 9.19
N ASP A 64 8.75 -8.89 8.07
CA ASP A 64 8.96 -7.46 7.78
C ASP A 64 7.64 -6.71 7.64
N PHE A 65 7.70 -5.40 7.91
CA PHE A 65 6.60 -4.49 7.68
C PHE A 65 6.84 -3.68 6.41
N LEU A 66 5.85 -3.69 5.51
CA LEU A 66 5.82 -2.86 4.32
C LEU A 66 4.91 -1.67 4.52
N LEU A 67 5.36 -0.50 4.06
CA LEU A 67 4.51 0.67 3.89
C LEU A 67 4.11 0.77 2.42
N VAL A 68 2.83 0.54 2.15
CA VAL A 68 2.28 0.57 0.80
C VAL A 68 1.68 1.93 0.52
N ASN A 69 2.09 2.54 -0.59
CA ASN A 69 1.48 3.76 -1.09
C ASN A 69 0.21 3.41 -1.89
N LYS A 70 -0.94 3.70 -1.32
CA LYS A 70 -2.26 3.37 -1.92
C LYS A 70 -2.61 4.24 -3.11
N LEU A 71 -2.08 5.45 -3.22
CA LEU A 71 -2.43 6.38 -4.30
C LEU A 71 -1.95 5.92 -5.66
N VAL A 72 -0.86 5.17 -5.73
CA VAL A 72 -0.24 4.78 -7.00
C VAL A 72 -1.23 4.00 -7.86
N TYR A 73 -1.94 3.04 -7.28
CA TYR A 73 -2.86 2.14 -8.00
C TYR A 73 -4.33 2.37 -7.64
N GLY A 74 -4.65 3.54 -7.06
CA GLY A 74 -6.00 3.93 -6.70
C GLY A 74 -6.40 3.49 -5.31
N ALA A 75 -6.34 4.43 -4.35
CA ALA A 75 -6.80 4.19 -2.99
C ALA A 75 -8.31 3.93 -2.94
N GLU A 76 -8.73 2.98 -2.13
CA GLU A 76 -10.14 2.75 -1.85
C GLU A 76 -10.63 3.77 -0.82
N ILE A 77 -11.74 4.44 -1.14
CA ILE A 77 -12.36 5.43 -0.25
C ILE A 77 -13.13 4.66 0.84
N PRO A 78 -12.81 4.90 2.13
CA PRO A 78 -13.55 4.26 3.22
C PRO A 78 -15.05 4.51 3.07
N LEU A 79 -15.86 3.53 3.46
CA LEU A 79 -17.33 3.56 3.46
C LEU A 79 -18.02 3.51 2.10
N THR A 80 -17.38 3.87 0.99
CA THR A 80 -18.03 3.92 -0.32
C THR A 80 -17.63 2.78 -1.26
N HIS A 81 -16.57 2.03 -0.92
CA HIS A 81 -15.95 1.00 -1.78
C HIS A 81 -15.57 1.49 -3.19
N LYS A 82 -15.60 2.81 -3.40
CA LYS A 82 -15.12 3.43 -4.64
C LYS A 82 -13.62 3.62 -4.57
N ARG A 83 -12.96 3.41 -5.70
CA ARG A 83 -11.52 3.65 -5.83
C ARG A 83 -11.26 5.01 -6.47
N LEU A 84 -10.25 5.70 -5.96
CA LEU A 84 -9.70 6.87 -6.62
C LEU A 84 -9.03 6.43 -7.94
N PRO A 85 -9.00 7.30 -8.96
CA PRO A 85 -8.24 7.00 -10.17
C PRO A 85 -6.77 6.73 -9.82
N ALA A 86 -6.20 5.69 -10.44
CA ALA A 86 -4.79 5.37 -10.30
C ALA A 86 -3.92 6.47 -10.91
N LEU A 87 -2.78 6.77 -10.29
CA LEU A 87 -1.80 7.72 -10.83
C LEU A 87 -1.06 7.14 -12.03
N ARG A 88 -0.80 5.81 -12.02
CA ARG A 88 -0.23 5.06 -13.12
C ARG A 88 -0.72 3.62 -13.12
N ALA A 89 -0.58 2.96 -14.26
CA ALA A 89 -0.79 1.51 -14.36
C ALA A 89 0.41 0.75 -13.76
N PRO A 90 0.21 -0.49 -13.31
CA PRO A 90 1.32 -1.37 -12.91
C PRO A 90 2.28 -1.61 -14.07
N GLU A 91 3.57 -1.58 -13.78
CA GLU A 91 4.64 -1.84 -14.74
C GLU A 91 5.36 -3.15 -14.39
N ARG A 92 6.05 -3.73 -15.37
CA ARG A 92 6.86 -4.94 -15.16
C ARG A 92 7.95 -4.65 -14.13
N GLY A 93 8.10 -5.55 -13.16
CA GLY A 93 9.05 -5.40 -12.07
C GLY A 93 8.49 -4.71 -10.82
N ASP A 94 7.34 -4.03 -10.90
CA ASP A 94 6.70 -3.44 -9.74
C ASP A 94 6.37 -4.51 -8.68
N VAL A 95 6.63 -4.20 -7.43
CA VAL A 95 6.16 -4.99 -6.29
C VAL A 95 4.83 -4.43 -5.83
N ILE A 96 3.79 -5.25 -5.93
CA ILE A 96 2.42 -4.85 -5.60
C ILE A 96 1.87 -5.66 -4.45
N VAL A 97 0.97 -5.03 -3.68
CA VAL A 97 0.13 -5.71 -2.69
C VAL A 97 -1.29 -5.72 -3.23
N PHE A 98 -1.91 -6.88 -3.21
CA PHE A 98 -3.29 -7.06 -3.69
C PHE A 98 -4.03 -8.06 -2.81
N SER A 99 -5.35 -7.93 -2.76
CA SER A 99 -6.21 -8.89 -2.08
C SER A 99 -6.41 -10.12 -2.95
N TRP A 100 -6.33 -11.30 -2.34
CA TRP A 100 -6.54 -12.53 -3.08
C TRP A 100 -7.97 -12.64 -3.62
N PRO A 101 -8.16 -12.92 -4.92
CA PRO A 101 -9.49 -12.97 -5.54
C PRO A 101 -10.46 -13.96 -4.90
N SER A 102 -9.96 -15.12 -4.43
CA SER A 102 -10.78 -16.16 -3.80
C SER A 102 -11.04 -15.91 -2.30
N ASP A 103 -10.24 -15.08 -1.65
CA ASP A 103 -10.39 -14.70 -0.24
C ASP A 103 -9.87 -13.27 -0.01
N PRO A 104 -10.72 -12.25 -0.18
CA PRO A 104 -10.31 -10.85 -0.07
C PRO A 104 -9.78 -10.43 1.31
N THR A 105 -9.92 -11.29 2.32
CA THR A 105 -9.34 -11.04 3.65
C THR A 105 -7.83 -11.24 3.69
N LYS A 106 -7.28 -11.95 2.69
CA LYS A 106 -5.84 -12.23 2.56
C LYS A 106 -5.20 -11.29 1.56
N ASN A 107 -4.09 -10.70 1.95
CA ASN A 107 -3.29 -9.85 1.07
C ASN A 107 -2.00 -10.58 0.69
N PHE A 108 -1.65 -10.49 -0.57
CA PHE A 108 -0.41 -11.04 -1.12
C PHE A 108 0.50 -9.94 -1.62
N VAL A 109 1.78 -10.18 -1.49
CA VAL A 109 2.84 -9.33 -2.05
C VAL A 109 3.50 -10.11 -3.17
N LYS A 110 3.46 -9.61 -4.40
CA LYS A 110 4.07 -10.26 -5.57
C LYS A 110 4.68 -9.21 -6.50
N ARG A 111 5.58 -9.69 -7.36
CA ARG A 111 6.17 -8.87 -8.41
C ARG A 111 5.39 -9.02 -9.72
N VAL A 112 5.16 -7.90 -10.40
CA VAL A 112 4.52 -7.89 -11.72
C VAL A 112 5.52 -8.39 -12.77
N VAL A 113 5.26 -9.54 -13.35
CA VAL A 113 6.10 -10.15 -14.39
C VAL A 113 5.58 -9.88 -15.80
N GLY A 114 4.31 -9.52 -15.93
CA GLY A 114 3.67 -9.18 -17.21
C GLY A 114 2.62 -8.11 -17.06
N VAL A 115 2.33 -7.42 -18.16
CA VAL A 115 1.29 -6.40 -18.28
C VAL A 115 0.27 -6.79 -19.34
N PRO A 116 -0.91 -6.14 -19.40
CA PRO A 116 -1.90 -6.43 -20.44
C PRO A 116 -1.29 -6.42 -21.84
N GLY A 117 -1.57 -7.50 -22.60
CA GLY A 117 -1.01 -7.72 -23.94
C GLY A 117 0.24 -8.60 -23.97
N ASP A 118 0.86 -8.91 -22.82
CA ASP A 118 1.96 -9.86 -22.77
C ASP A 118 1.45 -11.31 -22.84
N THR A 119 2.20 -12.15 -23.55
CA THR A 119 2.08 -13.61 -23.49
C THR A 119 3.14 -14.12 -22.53
N LEU A 120 2.74 -14.86 -21.51
CA LEU A 120 3.62 -15.42 -20.50
C LEU A 120 3.60 -16.93 -20.57
N GLU A 121 4.77 -17.56 -20.48
CA GLU A 121 4.96 -19.00 -20.44
C GLU A 121 6.06 -19.33 -19.42
N MET A 122 5.85 -20.37 -18.61
CA MET A 122 6.92 -20.94 -17.81
C MET A 122 7.52 -22.12 -18.54
N ARG A 123 8.83 -22.10 -18.77
CA ARG A 123 9.54 -23.16 -19.43
C ARG A 123 10.76 -23.58 -18.60
N GLU A 124 10.74 -24.82 -18.10
CA GLU A 124 11.81 -25.35 -17.25
C GLU A 124 12.20 -24.45 -16.06
N GLY A 125 11.20 -23.84 -15.44
CA GLY A 125 11.41 -22.92 -14.31
C GLY A 125 11.84 -21.51 -14.70
N ALA A 126 11.97 -21.20 -15.99
CA ALA A 126 12.29 -19.87 -16.50
C ALA A 126 11.05 -19.17 -17.08
N LEU A 127 10.93 -17.89 -16.85
CA LEU A 127 9.87 -17.07 -17.44
C LEU A 127 10.19 -16.72 -18.90
N VAL A 128 9.28 -17.08 -19.79
CA VAL A 128 9.30 -16.65 -21.20
C VAL A 128 8.20 -15.62 -21.39
N ARG A 129 8.54 -14.43 -21.85
CA ARG A 129 7.61 -13.35 -22.12
C ARG A 129 7.67 -12.92 -23.57
N ASN A 130 6.55 -13.00 -24.27
CA ASN A 130 6.45 -12.70 -25.71
C ASN A 130 7.44 -13.53 -26.56
N GLY A 131 7.63 -14.78 -26.18
CA GLY A 131 8.56 -15.71 -26.86
C GLY A 131 10.04 -15.52 -26.51
N VAL A 132 10.40 -14.58 -25.65
CA VAL A 132 11.77 -14.31 -25.21
C VAL A 132 11.95 -14.72 -23.76
N MET A 133 12.98 -15.49 -23.45
CA MET A 133 13.35 -15.85 -22.08
C MET A 133 13.78 -14.59 -21.33
N VAL A 134 13.20 -14.39 -20.15
CA VAL A 134 13.49 -13.24 -19.28
C VAL A 134 14.50 -13.66 -18.24
N GLU A 135 15.64 -12.96 -18.21
CA GLU A 135 16.63 -13.13 -17.16
C GLU A 135 16.24 -12.25 -15.97
N GLU A 136 15.95 -12.88 -14.83
CA GLU A 136 15.45 -12.20 -13.63
C GLU A 136 16.45 -12.41 -12.48
N ALA A 137 17.24 -11.35 -12.19
CA ALA A 137 18.30 -11.39 -11.17
C ALA A 137 17.79 -11.62 -9.72
N TYR A 138 16.48 -11.50 -9.52
CA TYR A 138 15.83 -11.67 -8.21
C TYR A 138 15.20 -13.07 -8.04
N VAL A 139 15.26 -13.93 -9.05
CA VAL A 139 14.77 -15.30 -8.97
C VAL A 139 15.87 -16.22 -8.46
N SER A 140 15.56 -17.00 -7.44
CA SER A 140 16.42 -18.08 -6.96
C SER A 140 15.66 -19.40 -7.03
N HIS A 141 16.28 -20.40 -7.66
CA HIS A 141 15.75 -21.75 -7.69
C HIS A 141 16.26 -22.49 -6.45
N THR A 142 15.38 -22.77 -5.50
CA THR A 142 15.74 -23.41 -4.23
C THR A 142 15.76 -24.95 -4.34
N GLU A 143 14.95 -25.51 -5.24
CA GLU A 143 14.88 -26.96 -5.44
C GLU A 143 14.70 -27.31 -6.94
N PRO A 144 15.66 -27.98 -7.55
CA PRO A 144 15.49 -28.50 -8.92
C PRO A 144 14.44 -29.60 -8.92
N GLY A 145 13.34 -29.40 -9.65
CA GLY A 145 12.34 -30.45 -9.96
C GLY A 145 11.14 -30.52 -9.01
N SER A 146 11.03 -29.71 -7.97
CA SER A 146 9.78 -29.55 -7.23
C SER A 146 9.22 -28.14 -7.45
N ASP A 147 7.93 -28.05 -7.75
CA ASP A 147 7.19 -26.80 -7.67
C ASP A 147 6.30 -26.85 -6.44
N PRO A 148 6.79 -26.42 -5.25
CA PRO A 148 6.02 -26.46 -4.03
C PRO A 148 4.79 -25.53 -4.09
N ALA A 149 4.75 -24.63 -5.07
CA ALA A 149 3.65 -23.71 -5.28
C ALA A 149 2.58 -24.26 -6.23
N ALA A 150 2.77 -25.41 -6.88
CA ALA A 150 1.82 -25.95 -7.87
C ALA A 150 0.43 -26.19 -7.29
N GLU A 151 0.32 -26.57 -6.01
CA GLU A 151 -0.97 -26.71 -5.32
C GLU A 151 -1.57 -25.35 -4.96
N GLU A 152 -0.76 -24.41 -4.52
CA GLU A 152 -1.19 -23.06 -4.14
C GLU A 152 -1.69 -22.25 -5.36
N PHE A 153 -1.22 -22.59 -6.55
CA PHE A 153 -1.60 -21.93 -7.80
C PHE A 153 -2.61 -22.70 -8.66
N ARG A 154 -3.22 -23.77 -8.17
CA ARG A 154 -4.27 -24.53 -8.89
C ARG A 154 -5.41 -23.66 -9.39
N TRP A 155 -5.74 -22.58 -8.67
CA TRP A 155 -6.76 -21.62 -9.11
C TRP A 155 -6.43 -20.92 -10.44
N GLN A 156 -5.17 -20.95 -10.87
CA GLN A 156 -4.77 -20.38 -12.17
C GLN A 156 -5.35 -21.18 -13.34
N SER A 157 -5.67 -22.46 -13.15
CA SER A 157 -6.33 -23.28 -14.16
C SER A 157 -7.70 -22.74 -14.55
N ASP A 158 -8.35 -21.98 -13.67
CA ASP A 158 -9.67 -21.39 -13.90
C ASP A 158 -9.60 -20.18 -14.84
N PHE A 159 -8.40 -19.63 -15.08
CA PHE A 159 -8.12 -18.48 -15.94
C PHE A 159 -7.38 -18.85 -17.22
N LEU A 160 -7.56 -20.06 -17.71
CA LEU A 160 -6.97 -20.47 -18.98
C LEU A 160 -7.50 -19.62 -20.13
N VAL A 161 -6.60 -18.90 -20.81
CA VAL A 161 -6.94 -18.16 -22.02
C VAL A 161 -6.98 -19.15 -23.19
N LYS A 162 -8.17 -19.46 -23.68
CA LYS A 162 -8.36 -20.20 -24.93
C LYS A 162 -8.02 -19.27 -26.10
N GLN A 163 -6.81 -19.32 -26.61
CA GLN A 163 -6.51 -18.75 -27.93
C GLN A 163 -6.86 -19.78 -29.02
N ALA A 164 -7.57 -19.29 -30.05
CA ALA A 164 -7.97 -19.95 -31.29
C ALA A 164 -7.34 -21.35 -31.56
N GLY A 165 -7.91 -22.40 -30.93
CA GLY A 165 -7.57 -23.78 -31.22
C GLY A 165 -6.44 -24.43 -30.42
N ALA A 166 -5.74 -23.70 -29.57
CA ALA A 166 -4.72 -24.24 -28.65
C ALA A 166 -5.05 -23.90 -27.21
N VAL A 167 -5.11 -24.92 -26.37
CA VAL A 167 -5.14 -24.73 -24.91
C VAL A 167 -3.70 -24.56 -24.46
N THR A 168 -3.26 -23.34 -24.18
CA THR A 168 -1.99 -23.11 -23.52
C THR A 168 -2.27 -23.09 -22.03
N SER A 169 -1.91 -24.16 -21.31
CA SER A 169 -1.91 -24.12 -19.85
C SER A 169 -0.72 -23.25 -19.43
N GLY A 170 -0.98 -22.05 -18.93
CA GLY A 170 0.04 -21.28 -18.26
C GLY A 170 0.15 -21.79 -16.82
N TYR A 171 1.25 -22.37 -16.47
CA TYR A 171 1.68 -22.65 -15.10
C TYR A 171 2.45 -21.46 -14.56
#